data_9868e695815272efc0ab89adc5a3e04a
#
_entry.id   9868e695815272efc0ab89adc5a3e04a
#
_cell.length_a   1.000
_cell.length_b   1.000
_cell.length_c   1.000
_cell.angle_alpha   90.00
_cell.angle_beta   90.00
_cell.angle_gamma   90.00
#
_symmetry.space_group_name_H-M   'P 1'
#
loop_
_entity.id
_entity.type
_entity.pdbx_description
1 polymer ?
#
loop_
_entity_poly.entity_id
_entity_poly.type
_entity_poly.pdbx_seq_one_letter_code
_entity_poly.pdbx_strand_id
1 'polypeptide(L)'
;MLNSDHELFFFKEGYLRTSSSEFGIDLQNIDDAFIHLTNDAVQKNAVNYGDFEDANKLSFPQFQKYIDEFYPEKGISVYGDLVPQMHEIVLKSFHAVRRTIDPNRRKFCFELFGYDFILDEDFNTWLIEVNTNPCLEESGALLSMLLPRMVEDMLKLTVDVVFPKGSIKKSKKSKDVKRSPVKQTKLDANLLKDKEHTPKQPKRLNTENYQISSAGK
;
A
#
# COMPACT_ATOMS: atom_id res chain seq x y z
N MET A 1 7.46 -4.91 -5.23
CA MET A 1 7.15 -6.27 -5.76
C MET A 1 8.27 -6.70 -6.68
N LEU A 2 8.68 -7.95 -6.62
CA LEU A 2 9.85 -8.49 -7.32
C LEU A 2 9.47 -9.81 -8.00
N ASN A 3 9.79 -9.97 -9.27
CA ASN A 3 9.69 -11.24 -9.98
C ASN A 3 11.09 -11.87 -10.21
N SER A 4 11.15 -13.04 -10.87
CA SER A 4 12.40 -13.76 -11.14
C SER A 4 13.39 -13.00 -12.04
N ASP A 5 12.93 -11.99 -12.77
CA ASP A 5 13.75 -11.13 -13.63
C ASP A 5 14.17 -9.84 -12.91
N HIS A 6 13.88 -9.74 -11.63
CA HIS A 6 14.14 -8.59 -10.78
C HIS A 6 13.40 -7.31 -11.24
N GLU A 7 12.20 -7.47 -11.79
CA GLU A 7 11.35 -6.32 -12.07
C GLU A 7 10.80 -5.74 -10.78
N LEU A 8 10.86 -4.42 -10.68
CA LEU A 8 10.32 -3.66 -9.55
C LEU A 8 9.08 -2.91 -9.98
N PHE A 9 8.06 -2.99 -9.15
CA PHE A 9 6.84 -2.22 -9.30
C PHE A 9 6.61 -1.42 -8.02
N PHE A 10 6.41 -0.13 -8.17
CA PHE A 10 6.15 0.77 -7.08
C PHE A 10 4.69 1.19 -7.09
N PHE A 11 3.97 0.93 -6.00
CA PHE A 11 2.61 1.43 -5.84
C PHE A 11 2.67 2.90 -5.48
N LYS A 12 2.17 3.78 -6.34
CA LYS A 12 2.34 5.24 -6.24
C LYS A 12 1.55 5.91 -5.13
N GLU A 13 0.61 5.20 -4.55
CA GLU A 13 -0.16 5.68 -3.42
C GLU A 13 0.44 5.13 -2.11
N GLY A 14 0.31 5.93 -1.07
CA GLY A 14 0.73 5.58 0.26
C GLY A 14 -0.09 6.37 1.27
N TYR A 15 0.32 6.29 2.51
CA TYR A 15 -0.27 7.06 3.59
C TYR A 15 0.78 7.49 4.58
N LEU A 16 0.50 8.58 5.29
CA LEU A 16 1.31 9.03 6.40
C LEU A 16 0.71 8.50 7.71
N ARG A 17 1.58 8.25 8.65
CA ARG A 17 1.21 8.00 10.06
C ARG A 17 1.57 9.23 10.85
N THR A 18 0.62 9.73 11.65
CA THR A 18 0.79 10.89 12.51
C THR A 18 0.86 10.47 13.97
N SER A 19 1.44 11.31 14.80
CA SER A 19 1.45 11.13 16.26
C SER A 19 0.18 11.75 16.88
N SER A 20 -0.24 11.24 18.03
CA SER A 20 -1.35 11.80 18.81
C SER A 20 -0.96 13.01 19.64
N SER A 21 0.33 13.32 19.71
CA SER A 21 0.90 14.45 20.44
C SER A 21 1.76 15.30 19.52
N GLU A 22 1.83 16.60 19.80
CA GLU A 22 2.67 17.53 19.05
C GLU A 22 4.14 17.12 19.13
N PHE A 23 4.84 17.17 17.99
CA PHE A 23 6.25 16.83 17.91
C PHE A 23 7.11 17.85 18.67
N GLY A 24 8.03 17.35 19.48
CA GLY A 24 9.03 18.14 20.18
C GLY A 24 10.22 17.28 20.55
N ILE A 25 11.42 17.87 20.52
CA ILE A 25 12.69 17.23 20.87
C ILE A 25 13.28 17.77 22.17
N ASP A 26 12.42 18.25 23.07
CA ASP A 26 12.84 18.70 24.38
C ASP A 26 13.25 17.51 25.25
N LEU A 27 14.26 17.73 26.12
CA LEU A 27 14.76 16.68 27.05
C LEU A 27 13.67 16.07 27.93
N GLN A 28 12.58 16.80 28.16
CA GLN A 28 11.44 16.31 28.95
C GLN A 28 10.53 15.35 28.18
N ASN A 29 10.54 15.40 26.86
CA ASN A 29 9.62 14.67 25.98
C ASN A 29 10.32 13.59 25.14
N ILE A 30 11.65 13.47 25.26
CA ILE A 30 12.44 12.57 24.40
C ILE A 30 12.06 11.08 24.58
N ASP A 31 11.55 10.72 25.73
CA ASP A 31 11.11 9.34 26.05
C ASP A 31 9.60 9.12 25.81
N ASP A 32 8.86 10.13 25.36
CA ASP A 32 7.43 9.99 25.10
C ASP A 32 7.16 9.24 23.79
N ALA A 33 6.76 7.98 23.93
CA ALA A 33 6.46 7.12 22.79
C ALA A 33 5.30 7.66 21.91
N PHE A 34 4.37 8.42 22.47
CA PHE A 34 3.24 8.98 21.71
C PHE A 34 3.64 10.18 20.83
N ILE A 35 4.80 10.77 21.08
CA ILE A 35 5.39 11.81 20.24
C ILE A 35 6.21 11.20 19.11
N HIS A 36 7.06 10.20 19.44
CA HIS A 36 8.12 9.75 18.55
C HIS A 36 7.79 8.46 17.76
N LEU A 37 6.85 7.63 18.24
CA LEU A 37 6.50 6.37 17.61
C LEU A 37 5.13 6.44 16.97
N THR A 38 5.07 6.63 15.66
CA THR A 38 3.79 6.72 14.91
C THR A 38 3.19 5.36 14.54
N ASN A 39 3.72 4.26 15.10
CA ASN A 39 3.16 2.92 14.91
C ASN A 39 1.75 2.82 15.50
N ASP A 40 0.82 2.25 14.76
CA ASP A 40 -0.57 2.08 15.18
C ASP A 40 -0.68 1.32 16.50
N ALA A 41 0.17 0.30 16.71
CA ALA A 41 0.23 -0.47 17.95
C ALA A 41 0.54 0.39 19.20
N VAL A 42 1.26 1.50 19.02
CA VAL A 42 1.55 2.48 20.08
C VAL A 42 0.43 3.51 20.14
N GLN A 43 0.15 4.17 19.02
CA GLN A 43 -0.75 5.32 18.96
C GLN A 43 -2.18 5.01 19.40
N LYS A 44 -2.71 3.82 19.12
CA LYS A 44 -4.06 3.40 19.55
C LYS A 44 -4.26 3.40 21.08
N ASN A 45 -3.20 3.48 21.85
CA ASN A 45 -3.27 3.59 23.31
C ASN A 45 -3.20 5.06 23.80
N ALA A 46 -2.98 6.01 22.90
CA ALA A 46 -2.98 7.43 23.26
C ALA A 46 -4.41 7.93 23.48
N VAL A 47 -4.57 8.87 24.41
CA VAL A 47 -5.88 9.48 24.73
C VAL A 47 -6.47 10.21 23.53
N ASN A 48 -5.62 10.85 22.72
CA ASN A 48 -6.01 11.67 21.57
C ASN A 48 -5.93 10.91 20.24
N TYR A 49 -5.95 9.57 20.26
CA TYR A 49 -5.89 8.77 19.04
C TYR A 49 -7.12 9.00 18.17
N GLY A 50 -6.91 9.40 16.92
CA GLY A 50 -7.96 9.66 15.96
C GLY A 50 -8.67 11.02 16.09
N ASP A 51 -8.21 11.89 17.00
CA ASP A 51 -8.84 13.20 17.21
C ASP A 51 -8.56 14.17 16.05
N PHE A 52 -7.42 14.03 15.38
CA PHE A 52 -7.01 14.90 14.26
C PHE A 52 -7.27 14.25 12.92
N GLU A 53 -6.84 13.01 12.72
CA GLU A 53 -7.06 12.23 11.52
C GLU A 53 -7.61 10.84 11.87
N ASP A 54 -8.48 10.30 11.03
CA ASP A 54 -9.03 8.95 11.23
C ASP A 54 -7.90 7.92 11.38
N ALA A 55 -7.85 7.28 12.55
CA ALA A 55 -6.83 6.32 12.94
C ALA A 55 -5.38 6.85 12.79
N ASN A 56 -5.14 8.15 13.01
CA ASN A 56 -3.85 8.83 12.85
C ASN A 56 -3.20 8.57 11.47
N LYS A 57 -4.00 8.65 10.41
CA LYS A 57 -3.54 8.38 9.04
C LYS A 57 -4.01 9.44 8.06
N LEU A 58 -3.09 9.93 7.24
CA LEU A 58 -3.34 10.86 6.16
C LEU A 58 -3.05 10.22 4.80
N SER A 59 -3.94 10.41 3.85
CA SER A 59 -3.66 10.12 2.44
C SER A 59 -2.70 11.18 1.85
N PHE A 60 -2.01 10.84 0.76
CA PHE A 60 -1.18 11.81 0.04
C PHE A 60 -1.93 13.08 -0.40
N PRO A 61 -3.18 13.00 -0.89
CA PRO A 61 -3.95 14.21 -1.19
C PRO A 61 -4.30 15.07 0.05
N GLN A 62 -4.53 14.46 1.21
CA GLN A 62 -4.74 15.21 2.45
C GLN A 62 -3.45 15.86 2.92
N PHE A 63 -2.34 15.16 2.80
CA PHE A 63 -1.02 15.71 3.13
C PHE A 63 -0.63 16.85 2.18
N GLN A 64 -0.95 16.76 0.87
CA GLN A 64 -0.73 17.88 -0.04
C GLN A 64 -1.48 19.14 0.42
N LYS A 65 -2.75 19.01 0.81
CA LYS A 65 -3.51 20.15 1.34
C LYS A 65 -2.87 20.77 2.58
N TYR A 66 -2.36 19.93 3.47
CA TYR A 66 -1.64 20.37 4.64
C TYR A 66 -0.37 21.17 4.27
N ILE A 67 0.42 20.67 3.31
CA ILE A 67 1.61 21.38 2.81
C ILE A 67 1.21 22.72 2.18
N ASP A 68 0.19 22.74 1.33
CA ASP A 68 -0.27 23.95 0.64
C ASP A 68 -0.79 25.01 1.62
N GLU A 69 -1.37 24.61 2.75
CA GLU A 69 -1.90 25.49 3.77
C GLU A 69 -0.81 26.03 4.73
N PHE A 70 0.08 25.17 5.20
CA PHE A 70 1.02 25.51 6.26
C PHE A 70 2.44 25.81 5.77
N TYR A 71 2.80 25.37 4.55
CA TYR A 71 4.13 25.55 3.95
C TYR A 71 4.07 25.99 2.48
N PRO A 72 3.21 26.98 2.13
CA PRO A 72 3.02 27.39 0.74
C PRO A 72 4.31 27.91 0.10
N GLU A 73 5.22 28.50 0.90
CA GLU A 73 6.50 29.04 0.43
C GLU A 73 7.49 27.96 -0.01
N LYS A 74 7.33 26.73 0.47
CA LYS A 74 8.20 25.60 0.09
C LYS A 74 7.88 25.10 -1.33
N GLY A 75 6.65 25.29 -1.82
CA GLY A 75 6.22 24.88 -3.16
C GLY A 75 6.35 23.37 -3.43
N ILE A 76 6.23 22.53 -2.39
CA ILE A 76 6.45 21.09 -2.47
C ILE A 76 5.21 20.37 -2.98
N SER A 77 5.41 19.49 -3.96
CA SER A 77 4.39 18.57 -4.45
C SER A 77 4.65 17.15 -3.96
N VAL A 78 3.65 16.53 -3.31
CA VAL A 78 3.79 15.13 -2.86
C VAL A 78 4.10 14.20 -4.03
N TYR A 79 3.36 14.31 -5.14
CA TYR A 79 3.57 13.47 -6.32
C TYR A 79 4.72 13.93 -7.22
N GLY A 80 5.04 15.24 -7.22
CA GLY A 80 6.09 15.82 -8.06
C GLY A 80 7.48 15.72 -7.44
N ASP A 81 7.57 15.80 -6.12
CA ASP A 81 8.85 15.87 -5.42
C ASP A 81 9.08 14.71 -4.45
N LEU A 82 8.12 14.41 -3.55
CA LEU A 82 8.33 13.40 -2.50
C LEU A 82 8.28 11.96 -3.05
N VAL A 83 7.27 11.64 -3.86
CA VAL A 83 7.17 10.31 -4.47
C VAL A 83 8.39 9.96 -5.33
N PRO A 84 8.93 10.85 -6.17
CA PRO A 84 10.19 10.61 -6.86
C PRO A 84 11.39 10.37 -5.93
N GLN A 85 11.52 11.09 -4.81
CA GLN A 85 12.56 10.81 -3.82
C GLN A 85 12.42 9.41 -3.23
N MET A 86 11.21 9.02 -2.80
CA MET A 86 10.93 7.67 -2.31
C MET A 86 11.30 6.60 -3.34
N HIS A 87 10.96 6.85 -4.59
CA HIS A 87 11.27 5.99 -5.73
C HIS A 87 12.77 5.76 -5.89
N GLU A 88 13.55 6.83 -5.84
CA GLU A 88 15.01 6.76 -5.94
C GLU A 88 15.63 5.96 -4.79
N ILE A 89 15.12 6.15 -3.57
CA ILE A 89 15.57 5.41 -2.39
C ILE A 89 15.25 3.91 -2.54
N VAL A 90 14.03 3.56 -3.00
CA VAL A 90 13.65 2.18 -3.28
C VAL A 90 14.58 1.54 -4.30
N LEU A 91 14.89 2.23 -5.40
CA LEU A 91 15.84 1.74 -6.40
C LEU A 91 17.24 1.50 -5.82
N LYS A 92 17.78 2.47 -5.08
CA LYS A 92 19.12 2.39 -4.48
C LYS A 92 19.20 1.24 -3.47
N SER A 93 18.22 1.13 -2.57
CA SER A 93 18.19 0.08 -1.55
C SER A 93 18.08 -1.31 -2.19
N PHE A 94 17.22 -1.47 -3.19
CA PHE A 94 17.07 -2.72 -3.92
C PHE A 94 18.36 -3.09 -4.69
N HIS A 95 18.99 -2.14 -5.37
CA HIS A 95 20.25 -2.38 -6.08
C HIS A 95 21.37 -2.87 -5.13
N ALA A 96 21.39 -2.36 -3.90
CA ALA A 96 22.38 -2.79 -2.90
C ALA A 96 22.24 -4.27 -2.52
N VAL A 97 21.00 -4.80 -2.46
CA VAL A 97 20.70 -6.14 -1.94
C VAL A 97 20.27 -7.16 -3.01
N ARG A 98 20.08 -6.76 -4.27
CA ARG A 98 19.51 -7.61 -5.33
C ARG A 98 20.20 -8.96 -5.53
N ARG A 99 21.50 -9.04 -5.23
CA ARG A 99 22.28 -10.29 -5.37
C ARG A 99 22.00 -11.29 -4.27
N THR A 100 21.47 -10.83 -3.14
CA THR A 100 21.22 -11.63 -1.93
C THR A 100 19.74 -12.00 -1.77
N ILE A 101 18.82 -11.20 -2.32
CA ILE A 101 17.37 -11.43 -2.20
C ILE A 101 16.94 -12.73 -2.89
N ASP A 102 17.38 -12.96 -4.12
CA ASP A 102 17.07 -14.19 -4.86
C ASP A 102 18.30 -14.73 -5.59
N PRO A 103 19.27 -15.32 -4.87
CA PRO A 103 20.50 -15.84 -5.45
C PRO A 103 20.26 -16.98 -6.45
N ASN A 104 19.14 -17.70 -6.30
CA ASN A 104 18.78 -18.85 -7.13
C ASN A 104 17.93 -18.49 -8.35
N ARG A 105 17.55 -17.23 -8.52
CA ARG A 105 16.69 -16.72 -9.61
C ARG A 105 15.45 -17.58 -9.83
N ARG A 106 14.67 -17.79 -8.76
CA ARG A 106 13.47 -18.62 -8.77
C ARG A 106 12.44 -18.05 -9.74
N LYS A 107 11.81 -18.92 -10.52
CA LYS A 107 10.73 -18.56 -11.42
C LYS A 107 9.40 -18.48 -10.66
N PHE A 108 8.50 -17.63 -11.14
CA PHE A 108 7.15 -17.47 -10.60
C PHE A 108 7.12 -17.12 -9.10
N CYS A 109 8.06 -16.32 -8.66
CA CYS A 109 8.08 -15.78 -7.31
C CYS A 109 7.92 -14.27 -7.34
N PHE A 110 7.34 -13.73 -6.28
CA PHE A 110 7.28 -12.29 -6.02
C PHE A 110 7.37 -12.04 -4.53
N GLU A 111 7.72 -10.84 -4.18
CA GLU A 111 7.74 -10.37 -2.80
C GLU A 111 7.05 -9.00 -2.72
N LEU A 112 6.31 -8.76 -1.65
CA LEU A 112 5.73 -7.47 -1.32
C LEU A 112 6.55 -6.84 -0.20
N PHE A 113 7.06 -5.64 -0.46
CA PHE A 113 7.82 -4.86 0.52
C PHE A 113 7.02 -3.66 1.01
N GLY A 114 7.03 -3.40 2.31
CA GLY A 114 6.61 -2.15 2.90
C GLY A 114 7.84 -1.28 3.17
N TYR A 115 7.83 -0.06 2.64
CA TYR A 115 8.88 0.93 2.87
C TYR A 115 8.37 2.01 3.81
N ASP A 116 9.07 2.21 4.92
CA ASP A 116 8.79 3.27 5.86
C ASP A 116 9.78 4.41 5.69
N PHE A 117 9.25 5.61 5.46
CA PHE A 117 10.02 6.83 5.28
C PHE A 117 9.69 7.85 6.37
N ILE A 118 10.61 8.77 6.60
CA ILE A 118 10.39 9.99 7.37
C ILE A 118 10.80 11.19 6.54
N LEU A 119 10.13 12.31 6.75
CA LEU A 119 10.46 13.60 6.14
C LEU A 119 11.11 14.49 7.17
N ASP A 120 12.17 15.21 6.78
CA ASP A 120 12.73 16.28 7.59
C ASP A 120 11.99 17.61 7.36
N GLU A 121 12.41 18.67 8.05
CA GLU A 121 11.84 20.01 7.97
C GLU A 121 11.97 20.67 6.59
N ASP A 122 12.89 20.19 5.77
CA ASP A 122 13.10 20.62 4.38
C ASP A 122 12.42 19.71 3.34
N PHE A 123 11.58 18.77 3.81
CA PHE A 123 10.89 17.78 2.99
C PHE A 123 11.84 16.81 2.26
N ASN A 124 13.06 16.60 2.77
CA ASN A 124 13.88 15.51 2.30
C ASN A 124 13.35 14.18 2.85
N THR A 125 13.30 13.19 1.98
CA THR A 125 12.82 11.84 2.32
C THR A 125 13.96 10.96 2.80
N TRP A 126 13.82 10.37 3.98
CA TRP A 126 14.78 9.43 4.59
C TRP A 126 14.16 8.06 4.77
N LEU A 127 14.91 7.02 4.45
CA LEU A 127 14.48 5.63 4.69
C LEU A 127 14.65 5.27 6.16
N ILE A 128 13.58 4.80 6.79
CA ILE A 128 13.63 4.22 8.14
C ILE A 128 13.93 2.73 8.05
N GLU A 129 13.03 1.97 7.38
CA GLU A 129 13.14 0.52 7.28
C GLU A 129 12.44 -0.04 6.05
N VAL A 130 12.74 -1.32 5.75
CA VAL A 130 12.07 -2.09 4.70
C VAL A 130 11.53 -3.38 5.32
N ASN A 131 10.22 -3.55 5.26
CA ASN A 131 9.50 -4.71 5.79
C ASN A 131 9.24 -5.73 4.68
N THR A 132 9.68 -6.97 4.85
CA THR A 132 9.42 -8.08 3.93
C THR A 132 8.09 -8.77 4.18
N ASN A 133 7.39 -8.42 5.25
CA ASN A 133 6.05 -8.90 5.57
C ASN A 133 5.20 -7.72 6.08
N PRO A 134 4.84 -6.77 5.21
CA PRO A 134 4.09 -5.59 5.62
C PRO A 134 2.71 -5.97 6.14
N CYS A 135 2.26 -5.26 7.17
CA CYS A 135 0.91 -5.41 7.70
C CYS A 135 -0.12 -4.95 6.65
N LEU A 136 -1.09 -5.80 6.36
CA LEU A 136 -2.20 -5.52 5.44
C LEU A 136 -3.54 -5.41 6.18
N GLU A 137 -3.51 -5.04 7.45
CA GLU A 137 -4.71 -4.81 8.25
C GLU A 137 -5.40 -3.50 7.82
N GLU A 138 -6.68 -3.58 7.55
CA GLU A 138 -7.51 -2.45 7.13
C GLU A 138 -7.95 -1.61 8.35
N SER A 139 -6.99 -1.00 9.05
CA SER A 139 -7.26 -0.12 10.18
C SER A 139 -7.65 1.28 9.71
N GLY A 140 -8.94 1.61 9.78
CA GLY A 140 -9.50 2.89 9.36
C GLY A 140 -9.97 2.93 7.90
N ALA A 141 -10.75 3.97 7.57
CA ALA A 141 -11.39 4.10 6.26
C ALA A 141 -10.39 4.22 5.11
N LEU A 142 -9.26 4.89 5.34
CA LEU A 142 -8.23 5.07 4.32
C LEU A 142 -7.62 3.73 3.87
N LEU A 143 -7.21 2.88 4.81
CA LEU A 143 -6.59 1.60 4.48
C LEU A 143 -7.58 0.62 3.87
N SER A 144 -8.86 0.65 4.29
CA SER A 144 -9.93 -0.15 3.68
C SER A 144 -10.18 0.19 2.21
N MET A 145 -9.81 1.38 1.76
CA MET A 145 -9.85 1.76 0.34
C MET A 145 -8.54 1.47 -0.38
N LEU A 146 -7.40 1.69 0.27
CA LEU A 146 -6.08 1.64 -0.34
C LEU A 146 -5.58 0.21 -0.54
N LEU A 147 -5.63 -0.61 0.53
CA LEU A 147 -5.03 -1.94 0.52
C LEU A 147 -5.68 -2.92 -0.47
N PRO A 148 -7.03 -3.02 -0.59
CA PRO A 148 -7.63 -3.90 -1.59
C PRO A 148 -7.21 -3.56 -3.02
N ARG A 149 -7.07 -2.28 -3.37
CA ARG A 149 -6.61 -1.85 -4.71
C ARG A 149 -5.16 -2.24 -4.95
N MET A 150 -4.30 -2.02 -3.95
CA MET A 150 -2.89 -2.41 -4.03
C MET A 150 -2.74 -3.94 -4.19
N VAL A 151 -3.50 -4.72 -3.41
CA VAL A 151 -3.49 -6.20 -3.51
C VAL A 151 -4.04 -6.66 -4.85
N GLU A 152 -5.13 -6.05 -5.34
CA GLU A 152 -5.67 -6.37 -6.67
C GLU A 152 -4.65 -6.12 -7.78
N ASP A 153 -3.95 -4.98 -7.74
CA ASP A 153 -2.91 -4.66 -8.71
C ASP A 153 -1.71 -5.60 -8.59
N MET A 154 -1.30 -5.95 -7.38
CA MET A 154 -0.26 -6.96 -7.14
C MET A 154 -0.65 -8.30 -7.77
N LEU A 155 -1.87 -8.78 -7.58
CA LEU A 155 -2.35 -10.04 -8.16
C LEU A 155 -2.41 -9.99 -9.69
N LYS A 156 -2.82 -8.87 -10.28
CA LYS A 156 -2.81 -8.68 -11.74
C LYS A 156 -1.40 -8.75 -12.33
N LEU A 157 -0.42 -8.20 -11.63
CA LEU A 157 0.98 -8.19 -12.06
C LEU A 157 1.70 -9.53 -11.83
N THR A 158 1.17 -10.40 -10.99
CA THR A 158 1.81 -11.67 -10.61
C THR A 158 0.99 -12.88 -11.01
N VAL A 159 -0.12 -13.11 -10.32
CA VAL A 159 -0.94 -14.33 -10.47
C VAL A 159 -1.64 -14.37 -11.80
N ASP A 160 -2.27 -13.26 -12.22
CA ASP A 160 -3.03 -13.21 -13.49
C ASP A 160 -2.12 -13.34 -14.72
N VAL A 161 -0.83 -13.01 -14.62
CA VAL A 161 0.15 -13.23 -15.68
C VAL A 161 0.43 -14.72 -15.87
N VAL A 162 0.52 -15.49 -14.77
CA VAL A 162 0.77 -16.93 -14.82
C VAL A 162 -0.52 -17.71 -15.12
N PHE A 163 -1.66 -17.24 -14.61
CA PHE A 163 -2.97 -17.85 -14.77
C PHE A 163 -3.98 -16.90 -15.43
N PRO A 164 -3.82 -16.60 -16.75
CA PRO A 164 -4.71 -15.65 -17.42
C PRO A 164 -6.17 -16.07 -17.32
N LYS A 165 -7.06 -15.12 -17.04
CA LYS A 165 -8.51 -15.33 -17.03
C LYS A 165 -8.97 -15.89 -18.38
N GLY A 166 -9.59 -17.07 -18.37
CA GLY A 166 -10.06 -17.77 -19.59
C GLY A 166 -9.20 -18.94 -20.06
N SER A 167 -8.02 -19.20 -19.47
CA SER A 167 -7.20 -20.37 -19.79
C SER A 167 -7.72 -21.66 -19.14
N ILE A 168 -8.66 -21.61 -18.21
CA ILE A 168 -9.33 -22.79 -17.66
C ILE A 168 -10.32 -23.30 -18.72
N LYS A 169 -9.85 -24.15 -19.66
CA LYS A 169 -10.75 -24.97 -20.47
C LYS A 169 -11.64 -25.73 -19.51
N LYS A 170 -12.97 -25.53 -19.62
CA LYS A 170 -13.95 -26.32 -18.87
C LYS A 170 -13.59 -27.80 -19.06
N SER A 171 -13.01 -28.42 -18.03
CA SER A 171 -12.80 -29.85 -18.05
C SER A 171 -14.17 -30.49 -18.23
N LYS A 172 -14.29 -31.42 -19.21
CA LYS A 172 -15.53 -32.16 -19.48
C LYS A 172 -16.04 -32.71 -18.16
N LYS A 173 -17.31 -32.41 -17.86
CA LYS A 173 -18.07 -32.90 -16.71
C LYS A 173 -17.69 -34.34 -16.39
N SER A 174 -17.05 -34.58 -15.26
CA SER A 174 -17.09 -35.87 -14.61
C SER A 174 -18.50 -36.05 -14.01
N LYS A 175 -19.10 -37.19 -14.31
CA LYS A 175 -20.48 -37.55 -13.94
C LYS A 175 -20.65 -37.57 -12.42
N ASP A 176 -21.73 -36.97 -12.01
CA ASP A 176 -22.57 -37.23 -10.84
C ASP A 176 -21.93 -37.75 -9.54
N VAL A 177 -21.62 -36.81 -8.65
CA VAL A 177 -21.69 -37.07 -7.20
C VAL A 177 -22.92 -36.31 -6.69
N LYS A 178 -23.98 -37.05 -6.35
CA LYS A 178 -25.17 -36.50 -5.70
C LYS A 178 -24.79 -35.93 -4.34
N ARG A 179 -24.82 -34.62 -4.21
CA ARG A 179 -24.75 -33.93 -2.92
C ARG A 179 -26.16 -33.67 -2.41
N SER A 180 -26.42 -34.11 -1.18
CA SER A 180 -27.64 -33.86 -0.44
C SER A 180 -27.83 -32.33 -0.22
N PRO A 181 -29.07 -31.84 -0.20
CA PRO A 181 -29.31 -30.39 -0.07
C PRO A 181 -29.04 -29.91 1.36
N VAL A 182 -28.10 -28.95 1.47
CA VAL A 182 -27.93 -28.16 2.68
C VAL A 182 -29.05 -27.11 2.73
N LYS A 183 -29.79 -27.11 3.84
CA LYS A 183 -30.88 -26.14 4.08
C LYS A 183 -30.32 -24.73 4.10
N GLN A 184 -30.73 -23.90 3.13
CA GLN A 184 -30.50 -22.46 3.13
C GLN A 184 -31.45 -21.80 4.12
N THR A 185 -30.93 -21.16 5.14
CA THR A 185 -31.65 -20.20 5.97
C THR A 185 -31.82 -18.91 5.16
N LYS A 186 -33.07 -18.48 4.98
CA LYS A 186 -33.42 -17.22 4.31
C LYS A 186 -32.91 -16.07 5.17
N LEU A 187 -32.01 -15.24 4.64
CA LEU A 187 -31.74 -13.90 5.13
C LEU A 187 -32.65 -12.90 4.42
N ASP A 188 -33.23 -11.98 5.18
CA ASP A 188 -34.23 -11.03 4.75
C ASP A 188 -33.78 -10.11 3.61
N ALA A 189 -34.63 -10.06 2.55
CA ALA A 189 -34.41 -9.33 1.29
C ALA A 189 -34.77 -7.85 1.36
N ASN A 190 -34.62 -7.16 2.50
CA ASN A 190 -35.09 -5.76 2.64
C ASN A 190 -34.01 -4.70 2.89
N LEU A 191 -32.71 -5.00 2.67
CA LEU A 191 -31.61 -4.03 2.90
C LEU A 191 -30.81 -3.65 1.65
N LEU A 192 -31.30 -3.96 0.44
CA LEU A 192 -30.62 -3.57 -0.81
C LEU A 192 -31.60 -2.85 -1.76
N LYS A 193 -31.99 -1.67 -1.39
CA LYS A 193 -32.47 -0.65 -2.34
C LYS A 193 -31.67 0.60 -2.08
N ASP A 194 -30.62 0.81 -2.89
CA ASP A 194 -30.32 2.08 -3.54
C ASP A 194 -28.98 2.01 -4.29
N LYS A 195 -29.10 2.44 -5.58
CA LYS A 195 -28.06 2.82 -6.54
C LYS A 195 -27.44 1.72 -7.39
N GLU A 196 -28.11 1.52 -8.53
CA GLU A 196 -27.50 1.02 -9.76
C GLU A 196 -26.24 1.85 -10.10
N HIS A 197 -25.08 1.20 -9.95
CA HIS A 197 -23.85 1.68 -10.58
C HIS A 197 -23.43 0.61 -11.60
N THR A 198 -23.66 0.90 -12.87
CA THR A 198 -23.18 0.09 -14.01
C THR A 198 -21.65 -0.02 -13.93
N PRO A 199 -21.07 -1.22 -13.89
CA PRO A 199 -19.63 -1.37 -13.89
C PRO A 199 -19.07 -0.98 -15.26
N LYS A 200 -18.31 0.11 -15.31
CA LYS A 200 -17.48 0.44 -16.48
C LYS A 200 -16.44 -0.65 -16.63
N GLN A 201 -16.25 -1.13 -17.88
CA GLN A 201 -15.23 -2.13 -18.22
C GLN A 201 -13.86 -1.74 -17.65
N PRO A 202 -13.08 -2.68 -17.12
CA PRO A 202 -11.75 -2.39 -16.60
C PRO A 202 -10.86 -1.86 -17.73
N LYS A 203 -10.40 -0.61 -17.59
CA LYS A 203 -9.35 -0.06 -18.45
C LYS A 203 -8.11 -0.93 -18.29
N ARG A 204 -7.43 -1.27 -19.41
CA ARG A 204 -6.11 -1.93 -19.37
C ARG A 204 -5.22 -1.18 -18.37
N LEU A 205 -4.59 -1.93 -17.48
CA LEU A 205 -3.59 -1.36 -16.57
C LEU A 205 -2.51 -0.71 -17.43
N ASN A 206 -2.29 0.59 -17.21
CA ASN A 206 -1.14 1.26 -17.79
C ASN A 206 0.07 0.91 -16.91
N THR A 207 0.84 -0.10 -17.33
CA THR A 207 2.03 -0.58 -16.62
C THR A 207 3.12 0.49 -16.50
N GLU A 208 3.11 1.51 -17.36
CA GLU A 208 4.03 2.66 -17.28
C GLU A 208 3.93 3.42 -15.96
N ASN A 209 2.77 3.33 -15.28
CA ASN A 209 2.57 3.99 -13.98
C ASN A 209 3.23 3.28 -12.81
N TYR A 210 3.71 2.03 -12.97
CA TYR A 210 4.21 1.20 -11.88
C TYR A 210 5.64 0.69 -12.11
N GLN A 211 6.12 0.70 -13.35
CA GLN A 211 7.44 0.16 -13.68
C GLN A 211 8.55 1.14 -13.37
N ILE A 212 9.50 0.71 -12.56
CA ILE A 212 10.75 1.41 -12.31
C ILE A 212 11.77 0.88 -13.31
N SER A 213 12.17 1.69 -14.26
CA SER A 213 13.22 1.34 -15.20
C SER A 213 14.55 1.12 -14.46
N SER A 214 15.10 -0.07 -14.57
CA SER A 214 16.48 -0.40 -14.14
C SER A 214 17.53 0.00 -15.18
N ALA A 215 17.20 0.91 -16.10
CA ALA A 215 18.12 1.38 -17.12
C ALA A 215 19.19 2.30 -16.51
N GLY A 216 20.27 1.70 -16.07
CA GLY A 216 21.53 2.33 -15.71
C GLY A 216 22.62 1.26 -15.74
N LYS A 217 23.47 1.35 -16.74
CA LYS A 217 24.65 0.49 -16.96
C LYS A 217 25.60 0.47 -15.77
#